data_799f9457d2df909e9842254c0511a4a1
#
_entry.id   799f9457d2df909e9842254c0511a4a1
#
_cell.length_a   1.000
_cell.length_b   1.000
_cell.length_c   1.000
_cell.angle_alpha   90.00
_cell.angle_beta   90.00
_cell.angle_gamma   90.00
#
_symmetry.space_group_name_H-M   'P 1'
#
loop_
_entity.id
_entity.type
_entity.pdbx_description
1 polymer ?
#
loop_
_entity_poly.entity_id
_entity_poly.type
_entity_poly.pdbx_seq_one_letter_code
_entity_poly.pdbx_strand_id
1 'polypeptide(L)'
;MKILHLDSNHPLLIEQLTDLGHSNHEDYTSSKEAIEAKIHLYDGLIVRSRFRIDASFLDKATNLKFIGRVGAGLENIDTDHAQANGVHFIAAPEGNRNAVGEHALGMLLSLFNKLSISDRDVRDGKWQREANRGNELDGKTIGIIGYGHMGKAFSKKLRGFDVEVLCYDIKPNVGDENARQVTLNELQEKAQVLSLHVPQTAATNSMVNTNFISSFKHPFWL
;
A
#
# COMPACT_ATOMS: atom_id res chain seq x y z
N MET A 1 3.17 14.59 -26.60
CA MET A 1 3.51 13.16 -26.39
C MET A 1 2.27 12.32 -26.64
N LYS A 2 2.45 11.08 -27.11
CA LYS A 2 1.38 10.07 -27.17
C LYS A 2 1.40 9.23 -25.91
N ILE A 3 0.30 9.17 -25.19
CA ILE A 3 0.19 8.48 -23.89
C ILE A 3 -0.86 7.37 -24.00
N LEU A 4 -0.48 6.16 -23.62
CA LEU A 4 -1.37 5.00 -23.57
C LEU A 4 -1.85 4.77 -22.15
N HIS A 5 -3.16 4.68 -21.96
CA HIS A 5 -3.81 4.36 -20.70
C HIS A 5 -4.29 2.92 -20.74
N LEU A 6 -3.74 2.06 -19.87
CA LEU A 6 -4.08 0.63 -19.80
C LEU A 6 -5.18 0.31 -18.78
N ASP A 7 -5.42 1.21 -17.87
CA ASP A 7 -6.45 1.08 -16.84
C ASP A 7 -7.30 2.35 -16.79
N SER A 8 -8.59 2.22 -16.47
CA SER A 8 -9.45 3.37 -16.25
C SER A 8 -9.02 4.17 -15.02
N ASN A 9 -8.99 5.46 -15.15
CA ASN A 9 -8.57 6.40 -14.10
C ASN A 9 -9.61 7.52 -13.96
N HIS A 10 -9.39 8.41 -13.00
CA HIS A 10 -10.23 9.59 -12.89
C HIS A 10 -10.12 10.43 -14.16
N PRO A 11 -11.24 10.90 -14.75
CA PRO A 11 -11.25 11.67 -16.02
C PRO A 11 -10.32 12.87 -16.04
N LEU A 12 -10.17 13.53 -14.88
CA LEU A 12 -9.30 14.69 -14.71
C LEU A 12 -7.86 14.44 -15.22
N LEU A 13 -7.33 13.21 -15.12
CA LEU A 13 -5.98 12.90 -15.61
C LEU A 13 -5.90 13.08 -17.13
N ILE A 14 -6.87 12.56 -17.87
CA ILE A 14 -6.94 12.66 -19.32
C ILE A 14 -7.20 14.12 -19.74
N GLU A 15 -8.11 14.80 -19.04
CA GLU A 15 -8.43 16.21 -19.27
C GLU A 15 -7.16 17.08 -19.16
N GLN A 16 -6.46 17.00 -18.04
CA GLN A 16 -5.25 17.79 -17.80
C GLN A 16 -4.12 17.46 -18.80
N LEU A 17 -3.92 16.18 -19.14
CA LEU A 17 -2.91 15.80 -20.13
C LEU A 17 -3.27 16.31 -21.52
N THR A 18 -4.57 16.35 -21.86
CA THR A 18 -5.06 16.91 -23.13
C THR A 18 -4.86 18.42 -23.19
N ASP A 19 -5.18 19.13 -22.11
CA ASP A 19 -4.96 20.57 -21.99
C ASP A 19 -3.48 20.97 -22.13
N LEU A 20 -2.58 20.06 -21.69
CA LEU A 20 -1.13 20.20 -21.88
C LEU A 20 -0.65 19.83 -23.29
N GLY A 21 -1.57 19.52 -24.22
CA GLY A 21 -1.26 19.22 -25.63
C GLY A 21 -0.77 17.78 -25.85
N HIS A 22 -1.10 16.82 -24.95
CA HIS A 22 -0.77 15.42 -25.12
C HIS A 22 -1.93 14.67 -25.78
N SER A 23 -1.60 13.66 -26.60
CA SER A 23 -2.57 12.75 -27.21
C SER A 23 -2.77 11.53 -26.31
N ASN A 24 -3.98 11.38 -25.79
CA ASN A 24 -4.34 10.28 -24.88
C ASN A 24 -5.06 9.18 -25.65
N HIS A 25 -4.61 7.94 -25.49
CA HIS A 25 -5.20 6.75 -26.09
C HIS A 25 -5.57 5.76 -24.97
N GLU A 26 -6.80 5.32 -24.96
CA GLU A 26 -7.33 4.40 -23.95
C GLU A 26 -7.43 3.00 -24.54
N ASP A 27 -6.84 2.02 -23.87
CA ASP A 27 -6.97 0.61 -24.20
C ASP A 27 -7.05 -0.23 -22.93
N TYR A 28 -8.26 -0.48 -22.49
CA TYR A 28 -8.54 -1.17 -21.23
C TYR A 28 -8.79 -2.68 -21.38
N THR A 29 -8.80 -3.20 -22.61
CA THR A 29 -9.26 -4.57 -22.87
C THR A 29 -8.26 -5.47 -23.60
N SER A 30 -7.34 -4.91 -24.37
CA SER A 30 -6.38 -5.68 -25.16
C SER A 30 -5.45 -6.53 -24.28
N SER A 31 -5.02 -7.70 -24.77
CA SER A 31 -4.05 -8.55 -24.08
C SER A 31 -2.67 -7.88 -23.96
N LYS A 32 -1.80 -8.42 -23.10
CA LYS A 32 -0.42 -7.93 -22.95
C LYS A 32 0.31 -7.96 -24.30
N GLU A 33 0.18 -9.03 -25.06
CA GLU A 33 0.82 -9.23 -26.37
C GLU A 33 0.33 -8.20 -27.39
N ALA A 34 -0.96 -7.88 -27.39
CA ALA A 34 -1.53 -6.87 -28.28
C ALA A 34 -1.04 -5.45 -27.93
N ILE A 35 -0.82 -5.16 -26.63
CA ILE A 35 -0.20 -3.91 -26.19
C ILE A 35 1.28 -3.87 -26.57
N GLU A 36 2.02 -4.96 -26.35
CA GLU A 36 3.43 -5.08 -26.72
C GLU A 36 3.68 -4.84 -28.21
N ALA A 37 2.75 -5.27 -29.07
CA ALA A 37 2.86 -5.06 -30.54
C ALA A 37 2.83 -3.57 -30.94
N LYS A 38 2.25 -2.69 -30.11
CA LYS A 38 2.06 -1.28 -30.43
C LYS A 38 2.69 -0.29 -29.45
N ILE A 39 3.29 -0.77 -28.37
CA ILE A 39 3.81 0.11 -27.29
C ILE A 39 4.93 1.03 -27.81
N HIS A 40 5.69 0.61 -28.82
CA HIS A 40 6.72 1.43 -29.47
C HIS A 40 6.19 2.73 -30.11
N LEU A 41 4.88 2.86 -30.27
CA LEU A 41 4.23 4.06 -30.82
C LEU A 41 3.98 5.14 -29.76
N TYR A 42 4.24 4.85 -28.47
CA TYR A 42 3.88 5.72 -27.37
C TYR A 42 5.10 6.24 -26.60
N ASP A 43 4.98 7.50 -26.15
CA ASP A 43 5.97 8.18 -25.30
C ASP A 43 5.74 7.95 -23.82
N GLY A 44 4.50 7.68 -23.41
CA GLY A 44 4.09 7.51 -22.02
C GLY A 44 3.11 6.37 -21.85
N LEU A 45 3.16 5.73 -20.70
CA LEU A 45 2.28 4.64 -20.30
C LEU A 45 1.66 4.96 -18.95
N ILE A 46 0.33 4.88 -18.85
CA ILE A 46 -0.41 4.98 -17.58
C ILE A 46 -0.98 3.61 -17.25
N VAL A 47 -0.62 3.08 -16.08
CA VAL A 47 -1.00 1.73 -15.65
C VAL A 47 -1.32 1.69 -14.14
N ARG A 48 -2.22 0.80 -13.76
CA ARG A 48 -2.45 0.44 -12.35
C ARG A 48 -1.82 -0.93 -12.05
N SER A 49 -2.51 -2.02 -12.37
CA SER A 49 -2.05 -3.37 -12.03
C SER A 49 -2.48 -4.43 -13.05
N ARG A 50 -2.87 -4.02 -14.25
CA ARG A 50 -3.48 -4.89 -15.24
C ARG A 50 -2.60 -6.10 -15.60
N PHE A 51 -1.31 -5.87 -15.83
CA PHE A 51 -0.31 -6.90 -16.03
C PHE A 51 1.08 -6.42 -15.64
N ARG A 52 2.02 -7.32 -15.57
CA ARG A 52 3.40 -7.01 -15.23
C ARG A 52 4.09 -6.34 -16.41
N ILE A 53 4.74 -5.20 -16.16
CA ILE A 53 5.63 -4.49 -17.07
C ILE A 53 7.05 -5.03 -16.81
N ASP A 54 7.38 -6.12 -17.45
CA ASP A 54 8.67 -6.80 -17.30
C ASP A 54 9.69 -6.32 -18.36
N ALA A 55 10.91 -6.83 -18.28
CA ALA A 55 11.99 -6.48 -19.22
C ALA A 55 11.58 -6.73 -20.68
N SER A 56 10.90 -7.85 -20.98
CA SER A 56 10.44 -8.19 -22.34
C SER A 56 9.43 -7.17 -22.90
N PHE A 57 8.55 -6.62 -22.04
CA PHE A 57 7.66 -5.53 -22.41
C PHE A 57 8.43 -4.23 -22.67
N LEU A 58 9.36 -3.91 -21.80
CA LEU A 58 10.17 -2.68 -21.88
C LEU A 58 11.08 -2.67 -23.10
N ASP A 59 11.65 -3.81 -23.49
CA ASP A 59 12.47 -3.94 -24.70
C ASP A 59 11.69 -3.60 -25.99
N LYS A 60 10.38 -3.81 -26.00
CA LYS A 60 9.50 -3.44 -27.10
C LYS A 60 9.04 -1.97 -27.05
N ALA A 61 9.18 -1.34 -25.90
CA ALA A 61 8.72 0.03 -25.65
C ALA A 61 9.79 1.08 -26.01
N THR A 62 10.35 1.00 -27.21
CA THR A 62 11.57 1.74 -27.65
C THR A 62 11.45 3.27 -27.60
N ASN A 63 10.24 3.82 -27.65
CA ASN A 63 9.99 5.26 -27.57
C ASN A 63 9.49 5.72 -26.19
N LEU A 64 9.33 4.78 -25.25
CA LEU A 64 8.75 5.09 -23.95
C LEU A 64 9.71 5.94 -23.11
N LYS A 65 9.21 7.05 -22.59
CA LYS A 65 9.96 8.01 -21.75
C LYS A 65 9.56 7.93 -20.29
N PHE A 66 8.29 7.58 -20.02
CA PHE A 66 7.82 7.46 -18.65
C PHE A 66 6.69 6.43 -18.49
N ILE A 67 6.58 5.92 -17.28
CA ILE A 67 5.47 5.10 -16.80
C ILE A 67 4.84 5.81 -15.60
N GLY A 68 3.58 6.21 -15.72
CA GLY A 68 2.76 6.69 -14.61
C GLY A 68 2.00 5.54 -13.97
N ARG A 69 2.36 5.17 -12.75
CA ARG A 69 1.64 4.16 -11.98
C ARG A 69 0.58 4.83 -11.11
N VAL A 70 -0.69 4.60 -11.41
CA VAL A 70 -1.81 5.11 -10.61
C VAL A 70 -1.98 4.24 -9.37
N GLY A 71 -1.21 4.56 -8.35
CA GLY A 71 -1.12 3.85 -7.07
C GLY A 71 0.27 3.98 -6.44
N ALA A 72 0.48 3.35 -5.28
CA ALA A 72 1.67 3.56 -4.46
C ALA A 72 2.84 2.62 -4.82
N GLY A 73 2.56 1.33 -5.01
CA GLY A 73 3.59 0.32 -5.24
C GLY A 73 4.06 0.27 -6.70
N LEU A 74 5.26 -0.23 -6.93
CA LEU A 74 5.86 -0.41 -8.25
C LEU A 74 6.16 -1.89 -8.55
N GLU A 75 5.60 -2.81 -7.78
CA GLU A 75 5.93 -4.25 -7.79
C GLU A 75 5.61 -4.91 -9.14
N ASN A 76 4.69 -4.33 -9.89
CA ASN A 76 4.32 -4.82 -11.23
C ASN A 76 5.19 -4.24 -12.36
N ILE A 77 6.21 -3.42 -12.04
CA ILE A 77 7.12 -2.79 -13.00
C ILE A 77 8.53 -3.24 -12.70
N ASP A 78 9.26 -3.67 -13.72
CA ASP A 78 10.70 -3.89 -13.64
C ASP A 78 11.41 -2.52 -13.66
N THR A 79 11.55 -1.95 -12.48
CA THR A 79 12.08 -0.60 -12.30
C THR A 79 13.55 -0.49 -12.68
N ASP A 80 14.33 -1.54 -12.44
CA ASP A 80 15.76 -1.56 -12.76
C ASP A 80 15.97 -1.56 -14.27
N HIS A 81 15.24 -2.40 -14.98
CA HIS A 81 15.29 -2.46 -16.44
C HIS A 81 14.73 -1.18 -17.08
N ALA A 82 13.65 -0.63 -16.55
CA ALA A 82 13.08 0.65 -17.01
C ALA A 82 14.11 1.79 -16.88
N GLN A 83 14.75 1.89 -15.72
CA GLN A 83 15.76 2.93 -15.46
C GLN A 83 16.99 2.77 -16.36
N ALA A 84 17.47 1.54 -16.58
CA ALA A 84 18.58 1.25 -17.48
C ALA A 84 18.28 1.69 -18.93
N ASN A 85 17.02 1.64 -19.35
CA ASN A 85 16.56 2.10 -20.66
C ASN A 85 16.14 3.58 -20.70
N GLY A 86 16.39 4.35 -19.64
CA GLY A 86 16.07 5.78 -19.57
C GLY A 86 14.58 6.07 -19.41
N VAL A 87 13.78 5.09 -19.01
CA VAL A 87 12.34 5.25 -18.75
C VAL A 87 12.14 5.71 -17.30
N HIS A 88 11.53 6.87 -17.12
CA HIS A 88 11.17 7.38 -15.80
C HIS A 88 9.86 6.75 -15.31
N PHE A 89 9.74 6.55 -13.99
CA PHE A 89 8.48 6.09 -13.40
C PHE A 89 8.01 7.03 -12.30
N ILE A 90 6.70 7.22 -12.23
CA ILE A 90 6.02 8.11 -11.30
C ILE A 90 4.94 7.28 -10.62
N ALA A 91 4.98 7.20 -9.29
CA ALA A 91 3.91 6.61 -8.47
C ALA A 91 3.11 7.72 -7.79
N ALA A 92 1.88 7.42 -7.39
CA ALA A 92 0.96 8.35 -6.72
C ALA A 92 0.51 7.81 -5.35
N PRO A 93 1.44 7.65 -4.39
CA PRO A 93 1.10 7.12 -3.06
C PRO A 93 0.15 8.03 -2.28
N GLU A 94 0.13 9.32 -2.58
CA GLU A 94 -0.75 10.28 -1.92
C GLU A 94 -2.23 10.03 -2.24
N GLY A 95 -2.53 9.48 -3.42
CA GLY A 95 -3.89 9.29 -3.91
C GLY A 95 -4.73 8.30 -3.11
N ASN A 96 -4.11 7.26 -2.54
CA ASN A 96 -4.83 6.21 -1.81
C ASN A 96 -4.44 6.08 -0.33
N ARG A 97 -3.47 6.85 0.16
CA ARG A 97 -2.97 6.73 1.55
C ARG A 97 -4.09 6.86 2.59
N ASN A 98 -5.05 7.76 2.35
CA ASN A 98 -6.15 7.97 3.28
C ASN A 98 -7.08 6.76 3.36
N ALA A 99 -7.43 6.19 2.19
CA ALA A 99 -8.24 4.98 2.10
C ALA A 99 -7.55 3.78 2.76
N VAL A 100 -6.23 3.63 2.58
CA VAL A 100 -5.45 2.57 3.25
C VAL A 100 -5.48 2.76 4.77
N GLY A 101 -5.30 3.99 5.26
CA GLY A 101 -5.37 4.28 6.70
C GLY A 101 -6.74 3.97 7.30
N GLU A 102 -7.82 4.31 6.61
CA GLU A 102 -9.19 3.99 7.01
C GLU A 102 -9.47 2.49 6.99
N HIS A 103 -9.01 1.81 5.94
CA HIS A 103 -9.19 0.36 5.81
C HIS A 103 -8.45 -0.40 6.91
N ALA A 104 -7.20 -0.03 7.20
CA ALA A 104 -6.40 -0.62 8.28
C ALA A 104 -7.07 -0.42 9.66
N LEU A 105 -7.60 0.78 9.93
CA LEU A 105 -8.37 1.04 11.14
C LEU A 105 -9.63 0.19 11.20
N GLY A 106 -10.38 0.10 10.10
CA GLY A 106 -11.58 -0.72 10.00
C GLY A 106 -11.31 -2.19 10.28
N MET A 107 -10.23 -2.75 9.72
CA MET A 107 -9.79 -4.13 10.00
C MET A 107 -9.41 -4.31 11.47
N LEU A 108 -8.65 -3.39 12.05
CA LEU A 108 -8.25 -3.44 13.46
C LEU A 108 -9.47 -3.45 14.38
N LEU A 109 -10.42 -2.54 14.17
CA LEU A 109 -11.65 -2.48 14.96
C LEU A 109 -12.53 -3.71 14.76
N SER A 110 -12.62 -4.22 13.53
CA SER A 110 -13.36 -5.45 13.23
C SER A 110 -12.77 -6.66 13.95
N LEU A 111 -11.44 -6.75 14.00
CA LEU A 111 -10.73 -7.81 14.71
C LEU A 111 -10.93 -7.71 16.23
N PHE A 112 -10.71 -6.53 16.80
CA PHE A 112 -10.81 -6.28 18.24
C PHE A 112 -12.22 -6.50 18.77
N ASN A 113 -13.23 -6.05 18.03
CA ASN A 113 -14.63 -6.18 18.42
C ASN A 113 -15.30 -7.46 17.89
N LYS A 114 -14.54 -8.35 17.24
CA LYS A 114 -15.03 -9.62 16.65
C LYS A 114 -16.27 -9.43 15.74
N LEU A 115 -16.33 -8.29 14.99
CA LEU A 115 -17.54 -7.91 14.26
C LEU A 115 -18.02 -9.00 13.29
N SER A 116 -17.12 -9.58 12.51
CA SER A 116 -17.48 -10.61 11.52
C SER A 116 -17.99 -11.90 12.16
N ILE A 117 -17.47 -12.28 13.32
CA ILE A 117 -17.90 -13.47 14.06
C ILE A 117 -19.27 -13.20 14.69
N SER A 118 -19.42 -12.05 15.33
CA SER A 118 -20.66 -11.63 15.98
C SER A 118 -21.81 -11.48 14.99
N ASP A 119 -21.57 -10.88 13.82
CA ASP A 119 -22.57 -10.75 12.75
C ASP A 119 -23.05 -12.14 12.28
N ARG A 120 -22.14 -13.07 12.04
CA ARG A 120 -22.48 -14.43 11.66
C ARG A 120 -23.29 -15.15 12.72
N ASP A 121 -22.87 -15.07 13.99
CA ASP A 121 -23.59 -15.74 15.09
C ASP A 121 -25.01 -15.20 15.23
N VAL A 122 -25.21 -13.88 15.13
CA VAL A 122 -26.53 -13.26 15.20
C VAL A 122 -27.41 -13.69 14.01
N ARG A 123 -26.86 -13.74 12.79
CA ARG A 123 -27.58 -14.23 11.60
C ARG A 123 -27.99 -15.70 11.74
N ASP A 124 -27.17 -16.51 12.43
CA ASP A 124 -27.48 -17.90 12.75
C ASP A 124 -28.43 -18.05 13.96
N GLY A 125 -28.96 -16.96 14.48
CA GLY A 125 -29.88 -16.95 15.64
C GLY A 125 -29.18 -17.26 16.98
N LYS A 126 -27.84 -17.13 17.06
CA LYS A 126 -27.05 -17.39 18.25
C LYS A 126 -26.75 -16.09 19.01
N TRP A 127 -26.98 -16.08 20.31
CA TRP A 127 -26.63 -14.97 21.20
C TRP A 127 -25.46 -15.34 22.10
N GLN A 128 -24.23 -15.09 21.64
CA GLN A 128 -22.97 -15.51 22.23
C GLN A 128 -22.24 -14.33 22.91
N ARG A 129 -22.88 -13.69 23.90
CA ARG A 129 -22.38 -12.45 24.51
C ARG A 129 -20.93 -12.56 24.99
N GLU A 130 -20.60 -13.58 25.80
CA GLU A 130 -19.26 -13.72 26.40
C GLU A 130 -18.22 -14.15 25.34
N ALA A 131 -18.57 -15.09 24.46
CA ALA A 131 -17.68 -15.54 23.39
C ALA A 131 -17.34 -14.41 22.40
N ASN A 132 -18.29 -13.51 22.16
CA ASN A 132 -18.16 -12.39 21.26
C ASN A 132 -17.71 -11.09 21.94
N ARG A 133 -17.36 -11.12 23.23
CA ARG A 133 -16.77 -9.97 23.91
C ARG A 133 -15.50 -9.54 23.21
N GLY A 134 -15.41 -8.29 22.79
CA GLY A 134 -14.26 -7.67 22.16
C GLY A 134 -13.21 -7.20 23.17
N ASN A 135 -12.17 -6.60 22.64
CA ASN A 135 -11.14 -5.86 23.37
C ASN A 135 -11.23 -4.37 22.99
N GLU A 136 -10.88 -3.51 23.92
CA GLU A 136 -10.77 -2.07 23.64
C GLU A 136 -9.34 -1.75 23.20
N LEU A 137 -9.19 -0.70 22.41
CA LEU A 137 -7.87 -0.18 22.01
C LEU A 137 -7.25 0.70 23.09
N ASP A 138 -8.08 1.24 23.98
CA ASP A 138 -7.65 2.13 25.06
C ASP A 138 -6.48 1.55 25.87
N GLY A 139 -5.48 2.39 26.14
CA GLY A 139 -4.27 2.04 26.87
C GLY A 139 -3.30 1.10 26.13
N LYS A 140 -3.54 0.76 24.86
CA LYS A 140 -2.66 -0.13 24.11
C LYS A 140 -1.55 0.61 23.39
N THR A 141 -0.44 -0.11 23.17
CA THR A 141 0.66 0.36 22.36
C THR A 141 0.55 -0.26 20.96
N ILE A 142 0.43 0.61 19.95
CA ILE A 142 0.36 0.24 18.54
C ILE A 142 1.74 0.44 17.92
N GLY A 143 2.33 -0.63 17.40
CA GLY A 143 3.58 -0.62 16.65
C GLY A 143 3.31 -0.53 15.15
N ILE A 144 3.99 0.37 14.46
CA ILE A 144 3.93 0.53 13.00
C ILE A 144 5.33 0.30 12.44
N ILE A 145 5.47 -0.69 11.54
CA ILE A 145 6.71 -0.90 10.79
C ILE A 145 6.53 -0.37 9.37
N GLY A 146 7.38 0.59 8.98
CA GLY A 146 7.24 1.38 7.76
C GLY A 146 6.42 2.64 8.00
N TYR A 147 7.09 3.76 8.28
CA TYR A 147 6.42 5.02 8.59
C TYR A 147 6.50 6.03 7.44
N GLY A 148 6.16 5.51 6.22
CA GLY A 148 5.98 6.28 5.00
C GLY A 148 4.54 6.82 4.86
N HIS A 149 4.09 7.03 3.62
CA HIS A 149 2.75 7.57 3.32
C HIS A 149 1.61 6.79 4.00
N MET A 150 1.67 5.45 4.00
CA MET A 150 0.61 4.59 4.53
C MET A 150 0.65 4.51 6.05
N GLY A 151 1.84 4.30 6.65
CA GLY A 151 2.00 4.26 8.11
C GLY A 151 1.59 5.58 8.76
N LYS A 152 1.96 6.72 8.17
CA LYS A 152 1.53 8.05 8.62
C LYS A 152 0.02 8.25 8.48
N ALA A 153 -0.58 7.77 7.41
CA ALA A 153 -2.03 7.87 7.25
C ALA A 153 -2.78 7.02 8.28
N PHE A 154 -2.30 5.81 8.57
CA PHE A 154 -2.88 4.95 9.60
C PHE A 154 -2.71 5.56 11.01
N SER A 155 -1.51 5.99 11.39
CA SER A 155 -1.28 6.60 12.70
C SER A 155 -2.17 7.82 12.94
N LYS A 156 -2.37 8.65 11.91
CA LYS A 156 -3.28 9.80 11.98
C LYS A 156 -4.73 9.39 12.28
N LYS A 157 -5.20 8.22 11.83
CA LYS A 157 -6.55 7.73 12.11
C LYS A 157 -6.70 7.26 13.56
N LEU A 158 -5.61 6.95 14.25
CA LEU A 158 -5.61 6.52 15.64
C LEU A 158 -5.75 7.68 16.64
N ARG A 159 -5.71 8.94 16.22
CA ARG A 159 -5.79 10.14 17.10
C ARG A 159 -7.04 10.19 17.98
N GLY A 160 -8.12 9.51 17.62
CA GLY A 160 -9.35 9.47 18.41
C GLY A 160 -9.38 8.37 19.47
N PHE A 161 -8.27 7.62 19.63
CA PHE A 161 -8.15 6.52 20.58
C PHE A 161 -7.06 6.84 21.59
N ASP A 162 -7.25 6.46 22.85
CA ASP A 162 -6.24 6.64 23.90
C ASP A 162 -5.18 5.55 23.82
N VAL A 163 -4.32 5.65 22.78
CA VAL A 163 -3.27 4.68 22.45
C VAL A 163 -1.90 5.36 22.36
N GLU A 164 -0.84 4.63 22.73
CA GLU A 164 0.53 5.03 22.38
C GLU A 164 0.84 4.46 20.98
N VAL A 165 1.32 5.31 20.05
CA VAL A 165 1.73 4.87 18.73
C VAL A 165 3.25 4.98 18.60
N LEU A 166 3.89 3.84 18.34
CA LEU A 166 5.32 3.71 18.07
C LEU A 166 5.53 3.38 16.61
N CYS A 167 6.55 3.95 15.98
CA CYS A 167 6.91 3.58 14.63
C CYS A 167 8.39 3.19 14.52
N TYR A 168 8.65 2.25 13.64
CA TYR A 168 9.99 1.88 13.20
C TYR A 168 10.09 2.02 11.69
N ASP A 169 11.18 2.61 11.22
CA ASP A 169 11.52 2.72 9.81
C ASP A 169 13.04 2.64 9.64
N ILE A 170 13.50 2.19 8.48
CA ILE A 170 14.92 2.19 8.12
C ILE A 170 15.46 3.62 7.93
N LYS A 171 14.57 4.59 7.61
CA LYS A 171 14.92 6.00 7.49
C LYS A 171 14.88 6.64 8.88
N PRO A 172 15.88 7.41 9.26
CA PRO A 172 15.89 8.15 10.51
C PRO A 172 14.93 9.36 10.45
N ASN A 173 14.49 9.80 11.62
CA ASN A 173 13.74 11.05 11.80
C ASN A 173 12.43 11.12 11.00
N VAL A 174 11.71 10.00 10.87
CA VAL A 174 10.41 9.95 10.19
C VAL A 174 9.22 10.14 11.13
N GLY A 175 9.42 9.98 12.44
CA GLY A 175 8.39 10.17 13.48
C GLY A 175 7.80 11.59 13.44
N ASP A 176 6.57 11.72 13.93
CA ASP A 176 5.84 13.00 13.98
C ASP A 176 4.89 13.02 15.20
N GLU A 177 3.98 14.00 15.22
CA GLU A 177 3.01 14.15 16.32
C GLU A 177 2.02 12.97 16.46
N ASN A 178 1.99 12.02 15.51
CA ASN A 178 1.10 10.88 15.56
C ASN A 178 1.80 9.59 16.00
N ALA A 179 3.13 9.51 15.85
CA ALA A 179 3.89 8.32 16.25
C ALA A 179 5.33 8.67 16.60
N ARG A 180 5.79 8.18 17.72
CA ARG A 180 7.17 8.30 18.16
C ARG A 180 8.04 7.25 17.48
N GLN A 181 9.10 7.68 16.79
CA GLN A 181 10.05 6.74 16.19
C GLN A 181 10.92 6.09 17.28
N VAL A 182 11.03 4.78 17.19
CA VAL A 182 11.80 3.94 18.13
C VAL A 182 12.65 2.93 17.37
N THR A 183 13.53 2.22 18.08
CA THR A 183 14.23 1.06 17.54
C THR A 183 13.27 -0.12 17.36
N LEU A 184 13.61 -1.07 16.48
CA LEU A 184 12.81 -2.29 16.32
C LEU A 184 12.68 -3.06 17.63
N ASN A 185 13.77 -3.13 18.42
CA ASN A 185 13.74 -3.82 19.72
C ASN A 185 12.76 -3.15 20.70
N GLU A 186 12.76 -1.81 20.80
CA GLU A 186 11.81 -1.10 21.67
C GLU A 186 10.36 -1.32 21.20
N LEU A 187 10.12 -1.33 19.89
CA LEU A 187 8.80 -1.62 19.33
C LEU A 187 8.34 -3.03 19.71
N GLN A 188 9.21 -4.04 19.54
CA GLN A 188 8.93 -5.43 19.88
C GLN A 188 8.73 -5.65 21.39
N GLU A 189 9.37 -4.82 22.21
CA GLU A 189 9.19 -4.85 23.66
C GLU A 189 7.82 -4.35 24.11
N LYS A 190 7.28 -3.32 23.46
CA LYS A 190 6.11 -2.57 23.92
C LYS A 190 4.83 -2.85 23.14
N ALA A 191 4.93 -3.17 21.85
CA ALA A 191 3.76 -3.25 20.98
C ALA A 191 2.84 -4.41 21.34
N GLN A 192 1.56 -4.12 21.44
CA GLN A 192 0.45 -5.06 21.63
C GLN A 192 -0.37 -5.23 20.33
N VAL A 193 -0.24 -4.29 19.41
CA VAL A 193 -0.77 -4.35 18.06
C VAL A 193 0.38 -4.01 17.10
N LEU A 194 0.50 -4.75 16.02
CA LEU A 194 1.51 -4.50 14.97
C LEU A 194 0.83 -4.29 13.63
N SER A 195 1.23 -3.23 12.92
CA SER A 195 0.80 -2.98 11.56
C SER A 195 2.00 -2.76 10.64
N LEU A 196 1.99 -3.43 9.48
CA LEU A 196 3.09 -3.39 8.52
C LEU A 196 2.71 -2.54 7.31
N HIS A 197 3.52 -1.54 7.03
CA HIS A 197 3.34 -0.60 5.91
C HIS A 197 4.63 -0.46 5.09
N VAL A 198 5.24 -1.59 4.79
CA VAL A 198 6.51 -1.69 4.06
C VAL A 198 6.28 -2.20 2.63
N PRO A 199 7.09 -1.77 1.65
CA PRO A 199 7.05 -2.35 0.31
C PRO A 199 7.57 -3.80 0.33
N GLN A 200 7.18 -4.61 -0.66
CA GLN A 200 7.75 -5.92 -0.87
C GLN A 200 9.13 -5.79 -1.51
N THR A 201 10.16 -6.09 -0.74
CA THR A 201 11.57 -6.06 -1.15
C THR A 201 12.28 -7.32 -0.68
N ALA A 202 13.52 -7.54 -1.11
CA ALA A 202 14.34 -8.65 -0.60
C ALA A 202 14.47 -8.61 0.94
N ALA A 203 14.55 -7.41 1.55
CA ALA A 203 14.68 -7.23 2.99
C ALA A 203 13.37 -7.46 3.76
N THR A 204 12.22 -7.22 3.14
CA THR A 204 10.90 -7.34 3.78
C THR A 204 10.18 -8.64 3.42
N ASN A 205 10.66 -9.35 2.41
CA ASN A 205 10.09 -10.63 2.02
C ASN A 205 10.27 -11.65 3.16
N SER A 206 9.15 -12.22 3.61
CA SER A 206 9.10 -13.17 4.76
C SER A 206 9.69 -12.61 6.07
N MET A 207 9.67 -11.28 6.26
CA MET A 207 10.20 -10.66 7.49
C MET A 207 9.43 -11.12 8.75
N VAL A 208 8.14 -11.37 8.63
CA VAL A 208 7.33 -11.94 9.73
C VAL A 208 7.51 -13.44 9.72
N ASN A 209 8.53 -13.90 10.40
CA ASN A 209 8.87 -15.31 10.59
C ASN A 209 8.86 -15.66 12.08
N THR A 210 9.12 -16.93 12.43
CA THR A 210 9.14 -17.40 13.82
C THR A 210 10.07 -16.57 14.70
N ASN A 211 11.27 -16.24 14.23
CA ASN A 211 12.23 -15.47 15.02
C ASN A 211 11.72 -14.04 15.29
N PHE A 212 11.14 -13.40 14.26
CA PHE A 212 10.54 -12.08 14.40
C PHE A 212 9.40 -12.09 15.41
N ILE A 213 8.48 -13.08 15.33
CA ILE A 213 7.35 -13.19 16.24
C ILE A 213 7.86 -13.47 17.68
N SER A 214 8.84 -14.35 17.83
CA SER A 214 9.41 -14.70 19.14
C SER A 214 10.20 -13.57 19.80
N SER A 215 10.55 -12.51 19.06
CA SER A 215 11.22 -11.33 19.61
C SER A 215 10.29 -10.40 20.38
N PHE A 216 8.96 -10.57 20.25
CA PHE A 216 8.00 -9.77 21.00
C PHE A 216 7.88 -10.26 22.44
N LYS A 217 7.87 -9.32 23.39
CA LYS A 217 7.75 -9.66 24.82
C LYS A 217 6.31 -9.98 25.24
N HIS A 218 5.34 -9.50 24.51
CA HIS A 218 3.92 -9.68 24.81
C HIS A 218 3.19 -10.32 23.63
N PRO A 219 2.12 -11.07 23.87
CA PRO A 219 1.20 -11.44 22.80
C PRO A 219 0.71 -10.17 22.08
N PHE A 220 0.66 -10.22 20.77
CA PHE A 220 0.24 -9.07 19.95
C PHE A 220 -0.72 -9.49 18.84
N TRP A 221 -1.45 -8.51 18.37
CA TRP A 221 -2.32 -8.61 17.20
C TRP A 221 -1.56 -8.13 15.96
N LEU A 222 -1.66 -8.89 14.84
CA LEU A 222 -1.02 -8.57 13.57
C LEU A 222 -2.08 -8.36 12.49
#